data_9e4a85b722aed71e05dd17d9d3be28b9
#
_entry.id   9e4a85b722aed71e05dd17d9d3be28b9
#
_cell.length_a   1.000
_cell.length_b   1.000
_cell.length_c   1.000
_cell.angle_alpha   90.00
_cell.angle_beta   90.00
_cell.angle_gamma   90.00
#
_symmetry.space_group_name_H-M   'P 1'
#
loop_
_entity.id
_entity.type
_entity.pdbx_description
1 polymer ?
#
loop_
_entity_poly.entity_id
_entity_poly.type
_entity_poly.pdbx_seq_one_letter_code
_entity_poly.pdbx_strand_id
1 'polypeptide(L)'
;MYTKHLQKAVDSIEKQTLYVVATPIGNLADITLRALAVLQKADIICAEDTRVTAQLLSAYGIQGKLVSMREHNEQLMADKIIAHLSDGLSVAQVSDAGTPAVCDPGAKLAARVREAGFKVVPVVGASAVMGALSVAGVTESDFYFNGFLPPKAGERQKLLAKWVEADFPIVMFETPHRIEAVILFINQGENTV
;
A
#
# COMPACT_ATOMS: atom_id res chain seq x y z
N MET A 1 -12.14 2.97 -26.62
CA MET A 1 -12.67 1.99 -25.62
C MET A 1 -12.31 2.39 -24.18
N TYR A 2 -11.06 2.66 -23.84
CA TYR A 2 -10.61 3.04 -22.48
C TYR A 2 -11.27 4.32 -21.94
N THR A 3 -11.51 5.32 -22.79
CA THR A 3 -12.07 6.62 -22.40
C THR A 3 -13.45 6.51 -21.73
N LYS A 4 -14.31 5.59 -22.19
CA LYS A 4 -15.65 5.41 -21.61
C LYS A 4 -15.57 4.81 -20.18
N HIS A 5 -14.66 3.85 -19.96
CA HIS A 5 -14.48 3.26 -18.64
C HIS A 5 -13.82 4.22 -17.66
N LEU A 6 -12.85 5.01 -18.13
CA LEU A 6 -12.23 6.07 -17.34
C LEU A 6 -13.26 7.12 -16.94
N GLN A 7 -14.10 7.60 -17.88
CA GLN A 7 -15.16 8.56 -17.59
C GLN A 7 -16.13 8.01 -16.54
N LYS A 8 -16.60 6.75 -16.70
CA LYS A 8 -17.46 6.11 -15.73
C LYS A 8 -16.82 6.03 -14.34
N ALA A 9 -15.50 5.76 -14.29
CA ALA A 9 -14.76 5.75 -13.03
C ALA A 9 -14.71 7.15 -12.40
N VAL A 10 -14.44 8.18 -13.19
CA VAL A 10 -14.46 9.59 -12.74
C VAL A 10 -15.82 9.99 -12.20
N ASP A 11 -16.91 9.62 -12.89
CA ASP A 11 -18.28 9.96 -12.49
C ASP A 11 -18.72 9.23 -11.20
N SER A 12 -18.03 8.15 -10.82
CA SER A 12 -18.30 7.39 -9.59
C SER A 12 -17.58 7.92 -8.35
N ILE A 13 -16.78 8.99 -8.47
CA ILE A 13 -16.06 9.56 -7.32
C ILE A 13 -16.99 10.41 -6.48
N GLU A 14 -17.16 10.00 -5.24
CA GLU A 14 -18.02 10.67 -4.26
C GLU A 14 -17.21 11.64 -3.40
N LYS A 15 -17.86 12.73 -3.00
CA LYS A 15 -17.36 13.65 -1.97
C LYS A 15 -17.41 13.00 -0.59
N GLN A 16 -16.76 13.60 0.40
CA GLN A 16 -16.74 13.12 1.78
C GLN A 16 -16.26 11.65 1.91
N THR A 17 -15.34 11.26 1.04
CA THR A 17 -14.85 9.89 0.94
C THR A 17 -13.33 9.87 0.95
N LEU A 18 -12.75 8.97 1.75
CA LEU A 18 -11.33 8.62 1.70
C LEU A 18 -11.16 7.43 0.75
N TYR A 19 -10.39 7.61 -0.29
CA TYR A 19 -9.99 6.56 -1.23
C TYR A 19 -8.59 6.07 -0.89
N VAL A 20 -8.43 4.81 -0.54
CA VAL A 20 -7.12 4.16 -0.32
C VAL A 20 -6.68 3.56 -1.65
N VAL A 21 -5.72 4.20 -2.32
CA VAL A 21 -5.41 3.95 -3.73
C VAL A 21 -4.10 3.19 -3.86
N ALA A 22 -4.16 1.99 -4.43
CA ALA A 22 -2.98 1.22 -4.79
C ALA A 22 -2.23 1.87 -5.97
N THR A 23 -0.91 1.98 -5.85
CA THR A 23 0.01 2.55 -6.84
C THR A 23 0.91 1.46 -7.43
N PRO A 24 1.58 1.69 -8.58
CA PRO A 24 2.47 0.72 -9.19
C PRO A 24 3.64 0.29 -8.29
N ILE A 25 4.09 -0.96 -8.46
CA ILE A 25 5.19 -1.58 -7.70
C ILE A 25 6.45 -1.82 -8.54
N GLY A 26 6.70 -1.00 -9.56
CA GLY A 26 7.87 -1.09 -10.43
C GLY A 26 7.57 -0.87 -11.91
N ASN A 27 6.32 -1.08 -12.34
CA ASN A 27 5.88 -0.81 -13.69
C ASN A 27 4.70 0.17 -13.69
N LEU A 28 4.86 1.36 -14.22
CA LEU A 28 3.80 2.38 -14.26
C LEU A 28 2.52 1.86 -14.93
N ALA A 29 2.63 0.98 -15.92
CA ALA A 29 1.46 0.44 -16.63
C ALA A 29 0.53 -0.43 -15.75
N ASP A 30 0.96 -0.81 -14.55
CA ASP A 30 0.12 -1.57 -13.60
C ASP A 30 -0.83 -0.69 -12.79
N ILE A 31 -0.88 0.61 -13.05
CA ILE A 31 -1.90 1.48 -12.47
C ILE A 31 -3.27 1.18 -13.06
N THR A 32 -4.31 1.15 -12.23
CA THR A 32 -5.66 0.92 -12.72
C THR A 32 -6.31 2.21 -13.23
N LEU A 33 -7.23 2.10 -14.20
CA LEU A 33 -8.04 3.23 -14.66
C LEU A 33 -8.81 3.90 -13.52
N ARG A 34 -9.25 3.12 -12.53
CA ARG A 34 -9.95 3.65 -11.36
C ARG A 34 -9.00 4.44 -10.46
N ALA A 35 -7.75 3.99 -10.30
CA ALA A 35 -6.74 4.74 -9.57
C ALA A 35 -6.46 6.09 -10.24
N LEU A 36 -6.26 6.11 -11.57
CA LEU A 36 -6.09 7.35 -12.32
C LEU A 36 -7.29 8.30 -12.18
N ALA A 37 -8.52 7.77 -12.26
CA ALA A 37 -9.73 8.57 -12.08
C ALA A 37 -9.79 9.22 -10.68
N VAL A 38 -9.50 8.44 -9.63
CA VAL A 38 -9.48 8.96 -8.26
C VAL A 38 -8.40 10.01 -8.08
N LEU A 39 -7.17 9.75 -8.53
CA LEU A 39 -6.06 10.70 -8.41
C LEU A 39 -6.31 11.99 -9.18
N GLN A 40 -7.00 11.92 -10.33
CA GLN A 40 -7.36 13.09 -11.13
C GLN A 40 -8.48 13.92 -10.47
N LYS A 41 -9.38 13.29 -9.71
CA LYS A 41 -10.62 13.91 -9.24
C LYS A 41 -10.61 14.26 -7.76
N ALA A 42 -9.76 13.61 -6.95
CA ALA A 42 -9.66 13.88 -5.54
C ALA A 42 -9.22 15.33 -5.28
N ASP A 43 -9.87 15.99 -4.32
CA ASP A 43 -9.54 17.36 -3.95
C ASP A 43 -8.18 17.45 -3.24
N ILE A 44 -7.80 16.37 -2.53
CA ILE A 44 -6.53 16.27 -1.81
C ILE A 44 -5.96 14.88 -2.03
N ILE A 45 -4.65 14.80 -2.23
CA ILE A 45 -3.90 13.55 -2.29
C ILE A 45 -2.95 13.51 -1.10
N CYS A 46 -3.22 12.58 -0.17
CA CYS A 46 -2.41 12.32 1.01
C CYS A 46 -1.36 11.28 0.66
N ALA A 47 -0.09 11.66 0.67
CA ALA A 47 1.03 10.87 0.19
C ALA A 47 2.08 10.63 1.29
N GLU A 48 2.72 9.47 1.28
CA GLU A 48 3.84 9.15 2.15
C GLU A 48 5.04 10.02 1.81
N ASP A 49 5.57 9.94 0.59
CA ASP A 49 6.52 10.89 0.03
C ASP A 49 5.87 11.65 -1.15
N THR A 50 5.66 12.94 -0.94
CA THR A 50 5.04 13.81 -1.97
C THR A 50 5.87 13.93 -3.23
N ARG A 51 7.20 13.68 -3.17
CA ARG A 51 8.08 13.72 -4.34
C ARG A 51 7.86 12.51 -5.24
N VAL A 52 7.76 11.31 -4.65
CA VAL A 52 7.46 10.07 -5.36
C VAL A 52 6.07 10.15 -6.00
N THR A 53 5.08 10.59 -5.22
CA THR A 53 3.72 10.77 -5.74
C THR A 53 3.66 11.83 -6.84
N ALA A 54 4.39 12.95 -6.72
CA ALA A 54 4.44 13.97 -7.77
C ALA A 54 5.01 13.43 -9.09
N GLN A 55 6.03 12.56 -9.02
CA GLN A 55 6.57 11.88 -10.22
C GLN A 55 5.52 10.96 -10.86
N LEU A 56 4.79 10.18 -10.05
CA LEU A 56 3.70 9.34 -10.52
C LEU A 56 2.63 10.17 -11.23
N LEU A 57 2.13 11.23 -10.57
CA LEU A 57 1.11 12.12 -11.16
C LEU A 57 1.58 12.76 -12.47
N SER A 58 2.83 13.23 -12.51
CA SER A 58 3.45 13.83 -13.69
C SER A 58 3.51 12.85 -14.87
N ALA A 59 3.81 11.58 -14.62
CA ALA A 59 3.86 10.55 -15.67
C ALA A 59 2.51 10.36 -16.37
N TYR A 60 1.40 10.68 -15.69
CA TYR A 60 0.04 10.58 -16.25
C TYR A 60 -0.60 11.95 -16.55
N GLY A 61 0.16 13.05 -16.48
CA GLY A 61 -0.37 14.40 -16.72
C GLY A 61 -1.42 14.84 -15.71
N ILE A 62 -1.42 14.28 -14.51
CA ILE A 62 -2.36 14.60 -13.43
C ILE A 62 -1.77 15.71 -12.55
N GLN A 63 -2.58 16.71 -12.23
CA GLN A 63 -2.28 17.73 -11.24
C GLN A 63 -3.11 17.48 -9.98
N GLY A 64 -2.49 17.57 -8.81
CA GLY A 64 -3.19 17.32 -7.55
C GLY A 64 -2.58 18.10 -6.38
N LYS A 65 -3.40 18.40 -5.39
CA LYS A 65 -2.97 19.02 -4.13
C LYS A 65 -2.41 17.94 -3.22
N LEU A 66 -1.08 17.86 -3.13
CA LEU A 66 -0.38 16.89 -2.30
C LEU A 66 -0.24 17.40 -0.85
N VAL A 67 -0.49 16.49 0.11
CA VAL A 67 -0.16 16.66 1.53
C VAL A 67 0.64 15.45 1.99
N SER A 68 1.67 15.70 2.82
CA SER A 68 2.53 14.61 3.30
C SER A 68 1.93 13.98 4.56
N MET A 69 1.89 12.64 4.56
CA MET A 69 1.53 11.82 5.73
C MET A 69 2.58 10.74 5.92
N ARG A 70 3.28 10.80 7.05
CA ARG A 70 4.27 9.80 7.47
C ARG A 70 3.80 9.17 8.78
N GLU A 71 4.39 8.05 9.14
CA GLU A 71 4.05 7.31 10.36
C GLU A 71 4.01 8.21 11.62
N HIS A 72 5.00 9.08 11.78
CA HIS A 72 5.13 9.95 12.96
C HIS A 72 4.08 11.07 13.06
N ASN A 73 3.40 11.44 11.95
CA ASN A 73 2.38 12.50 11.93
C ASN A 73 0.97 11.99 11.55
N GLU A 74 0.80 10.68 11.41
CA GLU A 74 -0.43 10.06 10.90
C GLU A 74 -1.67 10.48 11.70
N GLN A 75 -1.56 10.58 13.02
CA GLN A 75 -2.68 10.97 13.88
C GLN A 75 -3.11 12.42 13.66
N LEU A 76 -2.15 13.35 13.61
CA LEU A 76 -2.42 14.75 13.32
C LEU A 76 -3.01 14.94 11.91
N MET A 77 -2.51 14.16 10.95
CA MET A 77 -3.05 14.18 9.59
C MET A 77 -4.45 13.60 9.53
N ALA A 78 -4.78 12.58 10.32
CA ALA A 78 -6.15 12.05 10.38
C ALA A 78 -7.16 13.12 10.77
N ASP A 79 -6.87 13.95 11.77
CA ASP A 79 -7.75 15.03 12.18
C ASP A 79 -7.96 16.08 11.07
N LYS A 80 -6.89 16.43 10.35
CA LYS A 80 -6.96 17.34 9.20
C LYS A 80 -7.76 16.75 8.04
N ILE A 81 -7.57 15.46 7.74
CA ILE A 81 -8.32 14.78 6.69
C ILE A 81 -9.79 14.68 7.05
N ILE A 82 -10.14 14.37 8.30
CA ILE A 82 -11.52 14.37 8.78
C ILE A 82 -12.16 15.77 8.61
N ALA A 83 -11.43 16.83 8.93
CA ALA A 83 -11.93 18.20 8.70
C ALA A 83 -12.21 18.47 7.21
N HIS A 84 -11.28 18.07 6.31
CA HIS A 84 -11.48 18.20 4.87
C HIS A 84 -12.68 17.39 4.36
N LEU A 85 -12.89 16.18 4.87
CA LEU A 85 -14.08 15.38 4.53
C LEU A 85 -15.36 16.03 5.04
N SER A 86 -15.33 16.64 6.24
CA SER A 86 -16.46 17.40 6.80
C SER A 86 -16.80 18.63 5.96
N ASP A 87 -15.79 19.27 5.34
CA ASP A 87 -15.94 20.39 4.40
C ASP A 87 -16.46 19.95 3.02
N GLY A 88 -16.83 18.68 2.85
CA GLY A 88 -17.36 18.16 1.59
C GLY A 88 -16.29 17.76 0.56
N LEU A 89 -15.03 17.69 0.95
CA LEU A 89 -13.93 17.31 0.03
C LEU A 89 -13.78 15.78 -0.06
N SER A 90 -13.16 15.31 -1.14
CA SER A 90 -12.71 13.94 -1.32
C SER A 90 -11.19 13.85 -1.15
N VAL A 91 -10.72 12.76 -0.56
CA VAL A 91 -9.29 12.56 -0.30
C VAL A 91 -8.84 11.22 -0.88
N ALA A 92 -7.72 11.22 -1.61
CA ALA A 92 -7.01 10.01 -1.99
C ALA A 92 -5.81 9.82 -1.05
N GLN A 93 -5.62 8.62 -0.53
CA GLN A 93 -4.43 8.20 0.21
C GLN A 93 -3.61 7.28 -0.67
N VAL A 94 -2.31 7.55 -0.80
CA VAL A 94 -1.34 6.72 -1.52
C VAL A 94 -0.10 6.47 -0.66
N SER A 95 0.54 5.31 -0.85
CA SER A 95 1.93 5.04 -0.42
C SER A 95 2.88 5.17 -1.61
N ASP A 96 4.17 5.05 -1.36
CA ASP A 96 5.20 5.18 -2.39
C ASP A 96 5.09 4.08 -3.45
N ALA A 97 4.65 2.88 -3.06
CA ALA A 97 4.40 1.76 -3.97
C ALA A 97 3.38 0.76 -3.39
N GLY A 98 2.53 0.20 -4.24
CA GLY A 98 1.60 -0.86 -3.87
C GLY A 98 0.34 -0.38 -3.14
N THR A 99 -0.21 -1.23 -2.28
CA THR A 99 -1.45 -0.97 -1.53
C THR A 99 -1.14 -0.30 -0.20
N PRO A 100 -1.63 0.94 0.05
CA PRO A 100 -1.38 1.66 1.29
C PRO A 100 -1.91 0.94 2.54
N ALA A 101 -1.38 1.27 3.70
CA ALA A 101 -1.76 0.73 5.01
C ALA A 101 -1.36 -0.74 5.25
N VAL A 102 -0.65 -1.38 4.32
CA VAL A 102 -0.08 -2.73 4.46
C VAL A 102 1.43 -2.60 4.54
N CYS A 103 1.98 -2.62 5.74
CA CYS A 103 3.38 -2.28 6.07
C CYS A 103 3.79 -0.83 5.73
N ASP A 104 2.81 0.03 5.48
CA ASP A 104 2.93 1.44 5.12
C ASP A 104 2.03 2.29 6.03
N PRO A 105 2.25 3.62 6.11
CA PRO A 105 1.35 4.52 6.82
C PRO A 105 -0.07 4.49 6.22
N GLY A 106 -1.08 4.73 7.09
CA GLY A 106 -2.46 4.95 6.64
C GLY A 106 -3.51 4.07 7.28
N ALA A 107 -3.13 3.00 7.97
CA ALA A 107 -4.09 2.15 8.68
C ALA A 107 -4.84 2.91 9.78
N LYS A 108 -4.14 3.72 10.56
CA LYS A 108 -4.74 4.56 11.61
C LYS A 108 -5.61 5.66 11.00
N LEU A 109 -5.18 6.27 9.88
CA LEU A 109 -6.00 7.24 9.15
C LEU A 109 -7.32 6.59 8.72
N ALA A 110 -7.28 5.45 8.05
CA ALA A 110 -8.47 4.74 7.58
C ALA A 110 -9.42 4.38 8.74
N ALA A 111 -8.87 3.90 9.87
CA ALA A 111 -9.65 3.59 11.07
C ALA A 111 -10.37 4.84 11.61
N ARG A 112 -9.64 5.93 11.82
CA ARG A 112 -10.19 7.17 12.37
C ARG A 112 -11.23 7.83 11.46
N VAL A 113 -11.02 7.81 10.15
CA VAL A 113 -12.00 8.32 9.19
C VAL A 113 -13.30 7.52 9.25
N ARG A 114 -13.23 6.18 9.40
CA ARG A 114 -14.40 5.32 9.59
C ARG A 114 -15.10 5.59 10.92
N GLU A 115 -14.35 5.76 12.00
CA GLU A 115 -14.87 6.11 13.33
C GLU A 115 -15.60 7.46 13.33
N ALA A 116 -15.13 8.41 12.52
CA ALA A 116 -15.77 9.70 12.29
C ALA A 116 -17.02 9.64 11.38
N GLY A 117 -17.40 8.45 10.90
CA GLY A 117 -18.61 8.22 10.11
C GLY A 117 -18.46 8.45 8.60
N PHE A 118 -17.25 8.69 8.10
CA PHE A 118 -17.00 8.86 6.67
C PHE A 118 -16.72 7.54 5.95
N LYS A 119 -16.98 7.52 4.64
CA LYS A 119 -16.67 6.38 3.79
C LYS A 119 -15.17 6.23 3.61
N VAL A 120 -14.69 4.98 3.70
CA VAL A 120 -13.33 4.59 3.29
C VAL A 120 -13.46 3.53 2.21
N VAL A 121 -12.95 3.82 1.03
CA VAL A 121 -13.14 3.00 -0.18
C VAL A 121 -11.78 2.54 -0.71
N PRO A 122 -11.53 1.22 -0.79
CA PRO A 122 -10.32 0.72 -1.42
C PRO A 122 -10.39 0.86 -2.94
N VAL A 123 -9.33 1.34 -3.54
CA VAL A 123 -9.08 1.32 -4.97
C VAL A 123 -8.03 0.26 -5.24
N VAL A 124 -8.50 -0.94 -5.53
CA VAL A 124 -7.64 -2.12 -5.70
C VAL A 124 -6.68 -1.95 -6.87
N GLY A 125 -5.50 -2.53 -6.74
CA GLY A 125 -4.45 -2.45 -7.75
C GLY A 125 -3.27 -3.34 -7.41
N ALA A 126 -2.04 -2.90 -7.72
CA ALA A 126 -0.83 -3.67 -7.53
C ALA A 126 -0.59 -4.05 -6.06
N SER A 127 -0.18 -5.30 -5.86
CA SER A 127 0.20 -5.88 -4.57
C SER A 127 1.35 -6.86 -4.77
N ALA A 128 2.50 -6.58 -4.16
CA ALA A 128 3.67 -7.46 -4.27
C ALA A 128 3.39 -8.84 -3.66
N VAL A 129 2.63 -8.92 -2.58
CA VAL A 129 2.23 -10.18 -1.93
C VAL A 129 1.43 -11.05 -2.88
N MET A 130 0.37 -10.51 -3.47
CA MET A 130 -0.48 -11.26 -4.39
C MET A 130 0.24 -11.60 -5.70
N GLY A 131 1.05 -10.65 -6.22
CA GLY A 131 1.88 -10.89 -7.40
C GLY A 131 2.87 -12.03 -7.20
N ALA A 132 3.59 -12.05 -6.08
CA ALA A 132 4.54 -13.12 -5.76
C ALA A 132 3.82 -14.48 -5.60
N LEU A 133 2.76 -14.55 -4.82
CA LEU A 133 2.00 -15.78 -4.59
C LEU A 133 1.44 -16.37 -5.89
N SER A 134 0.98 -15.53 -6.81
CA SER A 134 0.38 -15.99 -8.07
C SER A 134 1.35 -16.76 -8.97
N VAL A 135 2.67 -16.59 -8.80
CA VAL A 135 3.71 -17.23 -9.61
C VAL A 135 4.63 -18.15 -8.79
N ALA A 136 4.45 -18.23 -7.48
CA ALA A 136 5.28 -19.05 -6.60
C ALA A 136 5.00 -20.56 -6.67
N GLY A 137 3.90 -20.97 -7.33
CA GLY A 137 3.50 -22.38 -7.38
C GLY A 137 2.94 -22.91 -6.06
N VAL A 138 2.52 -22.02 -5.16
CA VAL A 138 1.88 -22.38 -3.90
C VAL A 138 0.48 -22.91 -4.16
N THR A 139 0.17 -24.11 -3.65
CA THR A 139 -1.10 -24.82 -3.83
C THR A 139 -2.02 -24.73 -2.64
N GLU A 140 -1.47 -24.34 -1.49
CA GLU A 140 -2.20 -24.16 -0.24
C GLU A 140 -3.12 -22.93 -0.34
N SER A 141 -4.29 -23.03 0.29
CA SER A 141 -5.30 -21.97 0.27
C SER A 141 -5.03 -20.84 1.29
N ASP A 142 -4.22 -21.11 2.30
CA ASP A 142 -3.85 -20.20 3.37
C ASP A 142 -2.35 -19.87 3.30
N PHE A 143 -2.02 -18.67 3.74
CA PHE A 143 -0.64 -18.19 3.86
C PHE A 143 -0.53 -17.20 5.01
N TYR A 144 0.67 -17.08 5.56
CA TYR A 144 0.97 -16.08 6.57
C TYR A 144 1.82 -14.94 5.98
N PHE A 145 1.35 -13.70 6.12
CA PHE A 145 2.12 -12.52 5.74
C PHE A 145 2.72 -11.86 6.98
N ASN A 146 4.05 -11.82 7.06
CA ASN A 146 4.78 -11.28 8.21
C ASN A 146 5.12 -9.78 8.08
N GLY A 147 5.05 -9.21 6.89
CA GLY A 147 5.66 -7.91 6.63
C GLY A 147 7.18 -7.99 6.54
N PHE A 148 7.91 -6.97 7.04
CA PHE A 148 9.38 -6.96 7.00
C PHE A 148 9.99 -7.83 8.09
N LEU A 149 11.11 -8.49 7.73
CA LEU A 149 11.92 -9.20 8.71
C LEU A 149 12.63 -8.23 9.66
N PRO A 150 12.81 -8.61 10.94
CA PRO A 150 13.55 -7.81 11.92
C PRO A 150 14.96 -7.46 11.41
N PRO A 151 15.44 -6.22 11.64
CA PRO A 151 16.77 -5.82 11.19
C PRO A 151 17.90 -6.53 11.96
N LYS A 152 17.68 -6.94 13.21
CA LYS A 152 18.68 -7.61 14.04
C LYS A 152 18.72 -9.11 13.78
N ALA A 153 19.91 -9.67 13.53
CA ALA A 153 20.10 -11.09 13.20
C ALA A 153 19.49 -12.04 14.27
N GLY A 154 19.70 -11.79 15.55
CA GLY A 154 19.15 -12.64 16.61
C GLY A 154 17.61 -12.62 16.70
N GLU A 155 16.97 -11.51 16.34
CA GLU A 155 15.52 -11.44 16.27
C GLU A 155 14.98 -12.19 15.05
N ARG A 156 15.67 -12.11 13.89
CA ARG A 156 15.33 -12.90 12.70
C ARG A 156 15.45 -14.38 12.97
N GLN A 157 16.54 -14.82 13.60
CA GLN A 157 16.75 -16.22 13.93
C GLN A 157 15.64 -16.77 14.82
N LYS A 158 15.25 -16.03 15.86
CA LYS A 158 14.12 -16.41 16.72
C LYS A 158 12.79 -16.48 15.96
N LEU A 159 12.58 -15.60 15.01
CA LEU A 159 11.37 -15.58 14.20
C LEU A 159 11.36 -16.76 13.23
N LEU A 160 12.47 -17.00 12.50
CA LEU A 160 12.59 -18.11 11.54
C LEU A 160 12.47 -19.47 12.25
N ALA A 161 13.07 -19.63 13.44
CA ALA A 161 12.94 -20.86 14.22
C ALA A 161 11.48 -21.24 14.55
N LYS A 162 10.58 -20.26 14.64
CA LYS A 162 9.14 -20.52 14.83
C LYS A 162 8.45 -21.05 13.58
N TRP A 163 9.07 -20.90 12.41
CA TRP A 163 8.49 -21.23 11.12
C TRP A 163 9.08 -22.52 10.50
N VAL A 164 10.11 -23.10 11.13
CA VAL A 164 10.76 -24.34 10.63
C VAL A 164 9.74 -25.48 10.44
N GLU A 165 8.75 -25.56 11.33
CA GLU A 165 7.71 -26.59 11.27
C GLU A 165 6.38 -26.08 10.70
N ALA A 166 6.38 -24.90 10.05
CA ALA A 166 5.17 -24.36 9.44
C ALA A 166 4.80 -25.17 8.20
N ASP A 167 3.56 -25.60 8.13
CA ASP A 167 2.96 -26.35 7.01
C ASP A 167 2.17 -25.44 6.03
N PHE A 168 2.39 -24.12 6.12
CA PHE A 168 1.79 -23.11 5.27
C PHE A 168 2.84 -22.15 4.70
N PRO A 169 2.58 -21.55 3.52
CA PRO A 169 3.46 -20.56 2.93
C PRO A 169 3.60 -19.30 3.78
N ILE A 170 4.83 -18.79 3.87
CA ILE A 170 5.12 -17.56 4.58
C ILE A 170 5.65 -16.52 3.61
N VAL A 171 4.97 -15.39 3.54
CA VAL A 171 5.35 -14.25 2.69
C VAL A 171 5.90 -13.14 3.56
N MET A 172 7.03 -12.57 3.13
CA MET A 172 7.67 -11.47 3.85
C MET A 172 8.19 -10.41 2.87
N PHE A 173 8.27 -9.18 3.34
CA PHE A 173 8.95 -8.11 2.63
C PHE A 173 10.40 -8.01 3.07
N GLU A 174 11.25 -7.67 2.10
CA GLU A 174 12.61 -7.27 2.36
C GLU A 174 13.07 -6.17 1.40
N THR A 175 14.04 -5.38 1.83
CA THR A 175 14.60 -4.31 1.01
C THR A 175 15.72 -4.83 0.12
N PRO A 176 15.97 -4.20 -1.06
CA PRO A 176 17.07 -4.60 -1.96
C PRO A 176 18.44 -4.64 -1.28
N HIS A 177 18.67 -3.78 -0.29
CA HIS A 177 19.94 -3.72 0.45
C HIS A 177 20.16 -4.88 1.42
N ARG A 178 19.13 -5.63 1.77
CA ARG A 178 19.17 -6.70 2.78
C ARG A 178 18.84 -8.07 2.21
N ILE A 179 18.23 -8.15 1.03
CA ILE A 179 17.67 -9.39 0.50
C ILE A 179 18.74 -10.49 0.36
N GLU A 180 19.94 -10.19 -0.16
CA GLU A 180 21.01 -11.16 -0.29
C GLU A 180 21.42 -11.75 1.06
N ALA A 181 21.63 -10.89 2.07
CA ALA A 181 22.02 -11.32 3.40
C ALA A 181 20.91 -12.15 4.08
N VAL A 182 19.64 -11.85 3.80
CA VAL A 182 18.50 -12.60 4.32
C VAL A 182 18.41 -13.98 3.67
N ILE A 183 18.54 -14.06 2.35
CA ILE A 183 18.54 -15.35 1.61
C ILE A 183 19.67 -16.25 2.10
N LEU A 184 20.89 -15.71 2.21
CA LEU A 184 22.03 -16.48 2.74
C LEU A 184 21.79 -16.98 4.16
N PHE A 185 21.17 -16.16 4.99
CA PHE A 185 20.83 -16.53 6.37
C PHE A 185 19.78 -17.65 6.45
N ILE A 186 18.73 -17.59 5.60
CA ILE A 186 17.70 -18.63 5.53
C ILE A 186 18.31 -19.95 5.06
N ASN A 187 19.10 -19.94 3.97
CA ASN A 187 19.72 -21.15 3.43
C ASN A 187 20.74 -21.78 4.36
N GLN A 188 21.41 -21.01 5.23
CA GLN A 188 22.32 -21.55 6.25
C GLN A 188 21.58 -22.25 7.39
N GLY A 189 20.35 -21.83 7.69
CA GLY A 189 19.48 -22.46 8.67
C GLY A 189 19.01 -23.85 8.25
N GLU A 190 18.83 -24.10 6.96
CA GLU A 190 18.46 -25.43 6.42
C GLU A 190 19.59 -26.48 6.54
N ASN A 191 20.84 -26.04 6.69
CA ASN A 191 22.01 -26.94 6.83
C ASN A 191 22.34 -27.27 8.29
N THR A 192 21.48 -26.90 9.24
CA THR A 192 21.73 -27.09 10.69
C THR A 192 20.74 -28.06 11.35
N VAL A 193 20.06 -28.88 10.56
CA VAL A 193 19.21 -29.99 11.03
C VAL A 193 19.86 -31.33 10.73
#